data_b9fa21476ef43ffbaf4cde6220a8275e
#
_entry.id   b9fa21476ef43ffbaf4cde6220a8275e
#
_cell.length_a   1.000
_cell.length_b   1.000
_cell.length_c   1.000
_cell.angle_alpha   90.00
_cell.angle_beta   90.00
_cell.angle_gamma   90.00
#
_symmetry.space_group_name_H-M   'P 1'
#
loop_
_entity.id
_entity.type
_entity.pdbx_description
1 polymer ?
#
loop_
_entity_poly.entity_id
_entity_poly.type
_entity_poly.pdbx_seq_one_letter_code
_entity_poly.pdbx_strand_id
1 'polypeptide(L)'
;MQRSTLIRAELEDTVAGLTPAACAVFEDIQRTGEEDAEPELPQGFGALTPPERTSVIEATKLLEKLAEAEAAEDADEQKLSEGVSRLRRRLWIVSALISFACLIVLVGIWVDAYTAPPTPDPADTVVTAPDEVTAYLDAYDLAPEPGDEPPVFIPTGLYIESVEFRGPYDVLVSGYIWQRYADDLPQDLDKGFVLPEVQNIRSNQVYRAQQGNEELIGWAFQATLREQFDYHMYPLDRNQIWLQLWHTDFERNVYLAPDLEAYTSLDPAALPGLDSDLVLENWNILQSFFSYRAKSYNANFGMEGYVADESKPELSYNISIKRDLLSALISRLIVPIVILIQLFVIVMVIGRNQERLEKFGVRPGAVIFTCAAFFFAVLFAQNSLRTELQAYGFVYLESLYILSYFAILAVALNSVLLVARPDLRLFREHDNMWAELLYWPTILLTMVVITFLTFH
;
A
#
# COMPACT_ATOMS: atom_id res chain seq x y z
N MET A 1 38.20 22.94 28.46
CA MET A 1 39.22 21.93 28.90
C MET A 1 40.66 22.41 28.94
N GLN A 2 41.24 23.08 27.94
CA GLN A 2 42.65 23.48 28.01
C GLN A 2 42.97 24.64 28.99
N ARG A 3 42.03 25.58 29.22
CA ARG A 3 42.27 26.77 30.04
C ARG A 3 42.13 26.49 31.52
N SER A 4 41.09 25.78 31.93
CA SER A 4 40.87 25.34 33.33
C SER A 4 41.98 24.39 33.78
N THR A 5 42.42 23.46 32.92
CA THR A 5 43.51 22.51 33.19
C THR A 5 44.83 23.23 33.43
N LEU A 6 45.15 24.28 32.66
CA LEU A 6 46.35 25.08 32.83
C LEU A 6 46.37 25.88 34.15
N ILE A 7 45.22 26.53 34.46
CA ILE A 7 45.07 27.30 35.70
C ILE A 7 45.13 26.37 36.92
N ARG A 8 44.54 25.18 36.81
CA ARG A 8 44.59 24.16 37.89
C ARG A 8 46.02 23.69 38.16
N ALA A 9 46.81 23.44 37.13
CA ALA A 9 48.22 23.07 37.27
C ALA A 9 49.03 24.19 37.92
N GLU A 10 48.80 25.45 37.54
CA GLU A 10 49.45 26.63 38.13
C GLU A 10 49.05 26.84 39.58
N LEU A 11 47.78 26.61 39.96
CA LEU A 11 47.26 26.63 41.28
C LEU A 11 47.92 25.55 42.17
N GLU A 12 48.02 24.31 41.67
CA GLU A 12 48.63 23.18 42.36
C GLU A 12 50.12 23.47 42.71
N ASP A 13 50.84 24.03 41.72
CA ASP A 13 52.27 24.40 41.90
C ASP A 13 52.41 25.53 42.95
N THR A 14 51.53 26.54 42.89
CA THR A 14 51.51 27.65 43.85
C THR A 14 51.20 27.19 45.25
N VAL A 15 50.21 26.32 45.43
CA VAL A 15 49.79 25.73 46.72
C VAL A 15 50.90 24.83 47.29
N ALA A 16 51.60 24.05 46.45
CA ALA A 16 52.74 23.21 46.85
C ALA A 16 53.92 24.03 47.41
N GLY A 17 54.04 25.29 46.99
CA GLY A 17 55.07 26.23 47.49
C GLY A 17 54.68 26.95 48.81
N LEU A 18 53.46 26.80 49.36
CA LEU A 18 53.05 27.45 50.59
C LEU A 18 53.65 26.81 51.81
N THR A 19 53.99 27.65 52.81
CA THR A 19 54.39 27.17 54.14
C THR A 19 53.19 26.56 54.89
N PRO A 20 53.35 25.67 55.89
CA PRO A 20 52.25 25.07 56.61
C PRO A 20 51.28 26.08 57.21
N ALA A 21 51.75 27.25 57.65
CA ALA A 21 50.93 28.33 58.18
C ALA A 21 50.12 29.04 57.09
N ALA A 22 50.73 29.29 55.92
CA ALA A 22 50.05 29.85 54.74
C ALA A 22 49.01 28.87 54.14
N CYS A 23 49.33 27.58 54.15
CA CYS A 23 48.41 26.53 53.65
C CYS A 23 47.13 26.46 54.51
N ALA A 24 47.27 26.51 55.85
CA ALA A 24 46.10 26.52 56.75
C ALA A 24 45.18 27.74 56.52
N VAL A 25 45.76 28.92 56.25
CA VAL A 25 45.00 30.13 55.93
C VAL A 25 44.32 30.02 54.54
N PHE A 26 44.99 29.42 53.58
CA PHE A 26 44.40 29.18 52.24
C PHE A 26 43.25 28.17 52.28
N GLU A 27 43.41 27.08 53.05
CA GLU A 27 42.32 26.10 53.27
C GLU A 27 41.09 26.73 53.95
N ASP A 28 41.32 27.67 54.89
CA ASP A 28 40.23 28.41 55.56
C ASP A 28 39.52 29.36 54.59
N ILE A 29 40.23 30.01 53.66
CA ILE A 29 39.67 30.81 52.56
C ILE A 29 38.83 29.92 51.63
N GLN A 30 39.33 28.77 51.27
CA GLN A 30 38.63 27.83 50.38
C GLN A 30 37.31 27.33 51.02
N ARG A 31 37.35 27.04 52.31
CA ARG A 31 36.19 26.58 53.08
C ARG A 31 35.16 27.68 53.33
N THR A 32 35.58 28.94 53.57
CA THR A 32 34.66 30.09 53.75
C THR A 32 34.11 30.62 52.42
N GLY A 33 34.76 30.40 51.29
CA GLY A 33 34.27 30.73 49.95
C GLY A 33 33.17 29.79 49.45
N GLU A 34 32.99 28.59 50.08
CA GLU A 34 31.87 27.67 49.82
C GLU A 34 30.61 28.00 50.63
N GLU A 35 30.75 28.76 51.78
CA GLU A 35 29.58 29.25 52.54
C GLU A 35 29.40 30.74 52.19
N ASP A 36 28.24 31.13 51.65
CA ASP A 36 27.82 32.50 51.26
C ASP A 36 27.95 33.56 52.41
N ALA A 37 29.10 33.66 53.06
CA ALA A 37 29.40 34.57 54.19
C ALA A 37 30.19 35.78 53.70
N GLU A 38 29.87 36.98 54.21
CA GLU A 38 30.63 38.21 53.94
C GLU A 38 32.17 38.00 54.18
N PRO A 39 33.05 38.56 53.38
CA PRO A 39 34.49 38.31 53.40
C PRO A 39 35.13 38.94 54.64
N GLU A 40 35.05 38.25 55.78
CA GLU A 40 35.93 38.55 56.93
C GLU A 40 37.32 37.97 56.64
N LEU A 41 38.36 38.78 56.91
CA LEU A 41 39.74 38.32 56.77
C LEU A 41 39.96 37.06 57.62
N PRO A 42 40.45 35.93 57.03
CA PRO A 42 40.54 34.65 57.70
C PRO A 42 41.43 34.74 58.96
N GLN A 43 41.06 33.99 59.99
CA GLN A 43 41.79 33.96 61.26
C GLN A 43 43.23 33.45 60.97
N GLY A 44 44.24 34.31 61.30
CA GLY A 44 45.65 33.97 61.04
C GLY A 44 46.29 34.72 59.88
N PHE A 45 45.55 35.36 58.96
CA PHE A 45 46.17 36.11 57.86
C PHE A 45 47.07 37.24 58.35
N GLY A 46 46.71 37.90 59.48
CA GLY A 46 47.52 38.93 60.11
C GLY A 46 48.86 38.46 60.69
N ALA A 47 48.96 37.18 61.02
CA ALA A 47 50.18 36.55 61.56
C ALA A 47 51.21 36.07 60.58
N LEU A 48 50.86 36.06 59.24
CA LEU A 48 51.75 35.66 58.15
C LEU A 48 52.79 36.73 57.84
N THR A 49 53.98 36.32 57.44
CA THR A 49 55.01 37.23 56.94
C THR A 49 54.62 37.87 55.59
N PRO A 50 55.17 39.04 55.24
CA PRO A 50 54.81 39.70 53.96
C PRO A 50 54.91 38.83 52.69
N PRO A 51 55.95 37.96 52.51
CA PRO A 51 55.98 37.06 51.34
C PRO A 51 54.91 35.99 51.39
N GLU A 52 54.61 35.41 52.55
CA GLU A 52 53.56 34.39 52.71
C GLU A 52 52.18 34.96 52.40
N ARG A 53 51.88 36.20 52.78
CA ARG A 53 50.61 36.87 52.43
C ARG A 53 50.48 37.04 50.91
N THR A 54 51.58 37.36 50.22
CA THR A 54 51.59 37.51 48.76
C THR A 54 51.28 36.18 48.08
N SER A 55 51.86 35.08 48.54
CA SER A 55 51.64 33.74 47.99
C SER A 55 50.21 33.26 48.23
N VAL A 56 49.60 33.53 49.37
CA VAL A 56 48.17 33.20 49.66
C VAL A 56 47.23 34.03 48.78
N ILE A 57 47.48 35.33 48.58
CA ILE A 57 46.69 36.19 47.68
C ILE A 57 46.81 35.69 46.22
N GLU A 58 47.99 35.26 45.84
CA GLU A 58 48.18 34.72 44.47
C GLU A 58 47.45 33.41 44.26
N ALA A 59 47.49 32.48 45.23
CA ALA A 59 46.72 31.24 45.18
C ALA A 59 45.18 31.47 45.19
N THR A 60 44.70 32.44 45.99
CA THR A 60 43.27 32.81 46.01
C THR A 60 42.80 33.39 44.64
N LYS A 61 43.64 34.26 44.03
CA LYS A 61 43.33 34.79 42.70
C LYS A 61 43.35 33.71 41.61
N LEU A 62 44.20 32.69 41.73
CA LEU A 62 44.19 31.57 40.81
C LEU A 62 42.95 30.68 41.02
N LEU A 63 42.50 30.51 42.25
CA LEU A 63 41.27 29.81 42.60
C LEU A 63 40.05 30.50 41.99
N GLU A 64 39.92 31.83 42.14
CA GLU A 64 38.87 32.62 41.52
C GLU A 64 38.86 32.52 40.02
N LYS A 65 40.05 32.62 39.38
CA LYS A 65 40.18 32.44 37.91
C LYS A 65 39.83 31.03 37.45
N LEU A 66 40.14 30.00 38.27
CA LEU A 66 39.76 28.63 37.98
C LEU A 66 38.24 28.46 38.00
N ALA A 67 37.58 28.97 39.03
CA ALA A 67 36.14 28.95 39.15
C ALA A 67 35.42 29.70 38.00
N GLU A 68 35.94 30.87 37.61
CA GLU A 68 35.44 31.60 36.45
C GLU A 68 35.65 30.82 35.14
N ALA A 69 36.78 30.15 34.96
CA ALA A 69 37.08 29.38 33.78
C ALA A 69 36.21 28.10 33.68
N GLU A 70 36.00 27.42 34.79
CA GLU A 70 35.10 26.26 34.90
C GLU A 70 33.62 26.65 34.61
N ALA A 71 33.17 27.75 35.23
CA ALA A 71 31.80 28.26 34.99
C ALA A 71 31.61 28.69 33.51
N ALA A 72 32.62 29.27 32.89
CA ALA A 72 32.56 29.60 31.47
C ALA A 72 32.59 28.37 30.54
N GLU A 73 33.38 27.33 30.88
CA GLU A 73 33.38 26.06 30.12
C GLU A 73 32.02 25.34 30.26
N ASP A 74 31.44 25.29 31.45
CA ASP A 74 30.12 24.72 31.73
C ASP A 74 29.02 25.45 30.95
N ALA A 75 29.07 26.80 30.93
CA ALA A 75 28.10 27.60 30.18
C ALA A 75 28.20 27.39 28.66
N ASP A 76 29.42 27.20 28.13
CA ASP A 76 29.60 26.92 26.71
C ASP A 76 29.17 25.48 26.36
N GLU A 77 29.44 24.48 27.22
CA GLU A 77 28.90 23.13 27.06
C GLU A 77 27.38 23.10 27.08
N GLN A 78 26.77 23.86 27.99
CA GLN A 78 25.31 23.97 28.07
C GLN A 78 24.70 24.62 26.81
N LYS A 79 25.29 25.72 26.29
CA LYS A 79 24.85 26.34 25.04
C LYS A 79 25.02 25.40 23.85
N LEU A 80 26.10 24.63 23.79
CA LEU A 80 26.34 23.66 22.73
C LEU A 80 25.30 22.54 22.79
N SER A 81 25.01 22.01 23.97
CA SER A 81 23.99 20.97 24.17
C SER A 81 22.59 21.45 23.81
N GLU A 82 22.23 22.70 24.18
CA GLU A 82 20.98 23.32 23.76
C GLU A 82 20.90 23.52 22.25
N GLY A 83 21.99 23.93 21.60
CA GLY A 83 22.07 24.08 20.16
C GLY A 83 21.82 22.76 19.44
N VAL A 84 22.45 21.68 19.88
CA VAL A 84 22.29 20.33 19.33
C VAL A 84 20.84 19.82 19.54
N SER A 85 20.26 20.04 20.71
CA SER A 85 18.88 19.63 21.01
C SER A 85 17.85 20.37 20.17
N ARG A 86 18.05 21.68 19.92
CA ARG A 86 17.20 22.48 19.00
C ARG A 86 17.31 22.01 17.54
N LEU A 87 18.52 21.71 17.08
CA LEU A 87 18.74 21.16 15.72
C LEU A 87 18.06 19.79 15.57
N ARG A 88 18.25 18.88 16.52
CA ARG A 88 17.61 17.56 16.55
C ARG A 88 16.09 17.70 16.47
N ARG A 89 15.49 18.57 17.28
CA ARG A 89 14.04 18.83 17.27
C ARG A 89 13.54 19.33 15.89
N ARG A 90 14.31 20.25 15.26
CA ARG A 90 13.96 20.74 13.91
C ARG A 90 14.00 19.61 12.87
N LEU A 91 15.02 18.77 12.90
CA LEU A 91 15.15 17.63 11.98
C LEU A 91 14.00 16.62 12.16
N TRP A 92 13.57 16.37 13.40
CA TRP A 92 12.39 15.54 13.69
C TRP A 92 11.09 16.13 13.11
N ILE A 93 10.90 17.43 13.24
CA ILE A 93 9.74 18.12 12.65
C ILE A 93 9.76 17.99 11.13
N VAL A 94 10.91 18.21 10.50
CA VAL A 94 11.05 18.08 9.04
C VAL A 94 10.77 16.64 8.59
N SER A 95 11.34 15.64 9.25
CA SER A 95 11.09 14.22 8.97
C SER A 95 9.59 13.87 9.09
N ALA A 96 8.95 14.33 10.16
CA ALA A 96 7.51 14.13 10.37
C ALA A 96 6.65 14.81 9.30
N LEU A 97 7.00 16.04 8.89
CA LEU A 97 6.29 16.76 7.82
C LEU A 97 6.43 16.06 6.48
N ILE A 98 7.64 15.60 6.11
CA ILE A 98 7.85 14.84 4.87
C ILE A 98 7.05 13.54 4.90
N SER A 99 7.10 12.78 6.00
CA SER A 99 6.35 11.54 6.15
C SER A 99 4.84 11.76 6.03
N PHE A 100 4.33 12.83 6.67
CA PHE A 100 2.92 13.18 6.60
C PHE A 100 2.49 13.62 5.19
N ALA A 101 3.32 14.40 4.50
CA ALA A 101 3.07 14.79 3.11
C ALA A 101 3.04 13.57 2.19
N CYS A 102 4.00 12.64 2.32
CA CYS A 102 4.01 11.38 1.56
C CYS A 102 2.75 10.54 1.83
N LEU A 103 2.31 10.47 3.09
CA LEU A 103 1.10 9.75 3.45
C LEU A 103 -0.16 10.37 2.80
N ILE A 104 -0.26 11.70 2.80
CA ILE A 104 -1.38 12.39 2.14
C ILE A 104 -1.38 12.09 0.63
N VAL A 105 -0.21 12.16 -0.02
CA VAL A 105 -0.11 11.85 -1.46
C VAL A 105 -0.50 10.40 -1.73
N LEU A 106 -0.01 9.45 -0.93
CA LEU A 106 -0.33 8.02 -1.06
C LEU A 106 -1.84 7.78 -0.94
N VAL A 107 -2.46 8.33 0.10
CA VAL A 107 -3.92 8.22 0.31
C VAL A 107 -4.68 8.92 -0.82
N GLY A 108 -4.19 10.06 -1.30
CA GLY A 108 -4.79 10.78 -2.43
C GLY A 108 -4.83 9.93 -3.70
N ILE A 109 -3.72 9.28 -4.07
CA ILE A 109 -3.66 8.38 -5.24
C ILE A 109 -4.61 7.18 -5.04
N TRP A 110 -4.67 6.59 -3.84
CA TRP A 110 -5.57 5.47 -3.55
C TRP A 110 -7.04 5.86 -3.64
N VAL A 111 -7.41 7.03 -3.13
CA VAL A 111 -8.78 7.55 -3.21
C VAL A 111 -9.16 7.80 -4.68
N ASP A 112 -8.27 8.43 -5.45
CA ASP A 112 -8.48 8.66 -6.88
C ASP A 112 -8.69 7.35 -7.64
N ALA A 113 -7.80 6.38 -7.47
CA ALA A 113 -7.91 5.05 -8.08
C ALA A 113 -9.19 4.32 -7.67
N TYR A 114 -9.61 4.44 -6.40
CA TYR A 114 -10.82 3.78 -5.89
C TYR A 114 -12.11 4.43 -6.34
N THR A 115 -12.13 5.75 -6.55
CA THR A 115 -13.31 6.53 -6.94
C THR A 115 -13.43 6.77 -8.44
N ALA A 116 -12.40 6.47 -9.22
CA ALA A 116 -12.44 6.60 -10.67
C ALA A 116 -13.72 5.91 -11.24
N PRO A 117 -14.34 6.45 -12.29
CA PRO A 117 -15.50 5.79 -12.90
C PRO A 117 -15.08 4.44 -13.52
N PRO A 118 -15.99 3.44 -13.55
CA PRO A 118 -15.71 2.21 -14.28
C PRO A 118 -15.64 2.53 -15.78
N THR A 119 -14.59 2.05 -16.43
CA THR A 119 -14.43 2.16 -17.89
C THR A 119 -14.61 0.77 -18.50
N PRO A 120 -15.55 0.58 -19.42
CA PRO A 120 -15.63 -0.65 -20.21
C PRO A 120 -14.31 -0.93 -20.93
N ASP A 121 -14.07 -2.19 -21.28
CA ASP A 121 -12.93 -2.56 -22.13
C ASP A 121 -13.04 -1.76 -23.47
N PRO A 122 -11.99 -1.11 -23.95
CA PRO A 122 -12.01 -0.40 -25.23
C PRO A 122 -12.43 -1.24 -26.42
N ALA A 123 -12.31 -2.57 -26.32
CA ALA A 123 -12.78 -3.51 -27.35
C ALA A 123 -14.30 -3.74 -27.32
N ASP A 124 -14.98 -3.32 -26.25
CA ASP A 124 -16.40 -3.48 -26.07
C ASP A 124 -17.17 -2.24 -26.54
N THR A 125 -18.16 -2.43 -27.40
CA THR A 125 -19.12 -1.38 -27.72
C THR A 125 -20.35 -1.58 -26.87
N VAL A 126 -20.53 -0.74 -25.84
CA VAL A 126 -21.68 -0.77 -24.92
C VAL A 126 -22.92 -0.35 -25.69
N VAL A 127 -24.02 -1.06 -25.52
CA VAL A 127 -25.31 -0.74 -26.14
C VAL A 127 -26.37 -0.57 -25.05
N THR A 128 -26.99 0.61 -25.06
CA THR A 128 -28.01 1.03 -24.07
C THR A 128 -29.33 1.43 -24.75
N ALA A 129 -29.34 1.50 -26.09
CA ALA A 129 -30.53 1.86 -26.86
C ALA A 129 -30.66 1.00 -28.13
N PRO A 130 -31.90 0.74 -28.62
CA PRO A 130 -32.12 -0.08 -29.81
C PRO A 130 -31.45 0.47 -31.09
N ASP A 131 -31.37 1.80 -31.21
CA ASP A 131 -30.71 2.47 -32.34
C ASP A 131 -29.19 2.26 -32.32
N GLU A 132 -28.56 2.15 -31.17
CA GLU A 132 -27.14 1.80 -31.03
C GLU A 132 -26.87 0.36 -31.46
N VAL A 133 -27.77 -0.58 -31.14
CA VAL A 133 -27.70 -1.97 -31.60
C VAL A 133 -27.75 -2.04 -33.13
N THR A 134 -28.76 -1.37 -33.71
CA THR A 134 -28.94 -1.34 -35.16
C THR A 134 -27.73 -0.69 -35.85
N ALA A 135 -27.28 0.46 -35.34
CA ALA A 135 -26.12 1.16 -35.91
C ALA A 135 -24.83 0.32 -35.86
N TYR A 136 -24.64 -0.46 -34.77
CA TYR A 136 -23.48 -1.33 -34.62
C TYR A 136 -23.54 -2.50 -35.62
N LEU A 137 -24.69 -3.16 -35.72
CA LEU A 137 -24.85 -4.31 -36.60
C LEU A 137 -24.80 -3.89 -38.09
N ASP A 138 -25.39 -2.75 -38.48
CA ASP A 138 -25.31 -2.19 -39.83
C ASP A 138 -23.87 -1.83 -40.25
N ALA A 139 -23.03 -1.42 -39.27
CA ALA A 139 -21.62 -1.09 -39.55
C ALA A 139 -20.78 -2.32 -39.95
N TYR A 140 -21.26 -3.52 -39.63
CA TYR A 140 -20.55 -4.77 -39.92
C TYR A 140 -20.82 -5.33 -41.33
N ASP A 141 -21.55 -4.64 -42.20
CA ASP A 141 -21.87 -5.11 -43.56
C ASP A 141 -22.24 -6.62 -43.59
N LEU A 142 -23.22 -6.97 -42.75
CA LEU A 142 -23.72 -8.33 -42.62
C LEU A 142 -24.59 -8.72 -43.85
N ALA A 143 -24.52 -7.93 -44.94
CA ALA A 143 -25.25 -8.21 -46.15
C ALA A 143 -24.80 -9.56 -46.71
N PRO A 144 -25.75 -10.47 -47.00
CA PRO A 144 -25.40 -11.78 -47.54
C PRO A 144 -24.69 -11.65 -48.88
N GLU A 145 -23.63 -12.42 -49.08
CA GLU A 145 -23.06 -12.60 -50.42
C GLU A 145 -24.12 -13.21 -51.37
N PRO A 146 -23.98 -13.03 -52.69
CA PRO A 146 -24.94 -13.60 -53.61
C PRO A 146 -25.04 -15.11 -53.51
N GLY A 147 -26.09 -15.60 -52.85
CA GLY A 147 -26.34 -17.02 -52.59
C GLY A 147 -26.41 -17.39 -51.07
N ASP A 148 -26.06 -16.49 -50.17
CA ASP A 148 -26.17 -16.72 -48.74
C ASP A 148 -27.57 -16.39 -48.21
N GLU A 149 -27.94 -17.04 -47.08
CA GLU A 149 -29.16 -16.70 -46.37
C GLU A 149 -29.01 -15.34 -45.67
N PRO A 150 -30.07 -14.52 -45.61
CA PRO A 150 -30.03 -13.25 -44.89
C PRO A 150 -29.74 -13.46 -43.39
N PRO A 151 -29.05 -12.51 -42.72
CA PRO A 151 -28.75 -12.60 -41.31
C PRO A 151 -30.05 -12.64 -40.52
N VAL A 152 -30.09 -13.52 -39.52
CA VAL A 152 -31.20 -13.66 -38.56
C VAL A 152 -30.81 -13.03 -37.26
N PHE A 153 -31.66 -12.15 -36.70
CA PHE A 153 -31.42 -11.51 -35.42
C PHE A 153 -32.38 -12.06 -34.37
N ILE A 154 -31.85 -12.61 -33.29
CA ILE A 154 -32.62 -13.22 -32.20
C ILE A 154 -32.53 -12.32 -30.95
N PRO A 155 -33.63 -11.63 -30.58
CA PRO A 155 -33.68 -10.88 -29.32
C PRO A 155 -33.44 -11.80 -28.13
N THR A 156 -32.42 -11.50 -27.35
CA THR A 156 -31.93 -12.31 -26.25
C THR A 156 -31.81 -11.46 -24.99
N GLY A 157 -32.46 -11.87 -23.93
CA GLY A 157 -32.34 -11.21 -22.63
C GLY A 157 -31.76 -12.14 -21.57
N LEU A 158 -31.32 -11.56 -20.46
CA LEU A 158 -30.61 -12.24 -19.40
C LEU A 158 -30.95 -11.63 -18.04
N TYR A 159 -31.15 -12.48 -17.03
CA TYR A 159 -31.35 -12.07 -15.64
C TYR A 159 -30.52 -12.94 -14.73
N ILE A 160 -29.60 -12.34 -13.96
CA ILE A 160 -28.69 -13.01 -13.03
C ILE A 160 -29.24 -12.95 -11.62
N GLU A 161 -29.46 -14.10 -11.02
CA GLU A 161 -29.94 -14.25 -9.64
C GLU A 161 -28.78 -14.38 -8.64
N SER A 162 -27.69 -15.07 -9.04
CA SER A 162 -26.55 -15.23 -8.14
C SER A 162 -25.22 -15.27 -8.87
N VAL A 163 -24.19 -14.75 -8.20
CA VAL A 163 -22.80 -14.81 -8.60
C VAL A 163 -21.98 -15.24 -7.39
N GLU A 164 -21.16 -16.29 -7.52
CA GLU A 164 -20.34 -16.86 -6.46
C GLU A 164 -18.90 -17.05 -6.95
N PHE A 165 -17.92 -16.49 -6.26
CA PHE A 165 -16.50 -16.70 -6.55
C PHE A 165 -16.04 -18.02 -5.95
N ARG A 166 -15.72 -19.04 -6.77
CA ARG A 166 -15.22 -20.35 -6.35
C ARG A 166 -13.71 -20.45 -6.33
N GLY A 167 -13.06 -19.49 -6.90
CA GLY A 167 -11.62 -19.38 -6.98
C GLY A 167 -11.20 -18.01 -7.50
N PRO A 168 -9.91 -17.80 -7.68
CA PRO A 168 -9.40 -16.52 -8.18
C PRO A 168 -9.82 -16.22 -9.62
N TYR A 169 -10.19 -17.24 -10.40
CA TYR A 169 -10.56 -17.12 -11.81
C TYR A 169 -11.90 -17.80 -12.13
N ASP A 170 -12.48 -18.54 -11.20
CA ASP A 170 -13.69 -19.31 -11.43
C ASP A 170 -14.90 -18.64 -10.76
N VAL A 171 -15.85 -18.22 -11.57
CA VAL A 171 -17.09 -17.56 -11.13
C VAL A 171 -18.27 -18.42 -11.50
N LEU A 172 -19.06 -18.83 -10.50
CA LEU A 172 -20.33 -19.49 -10.73
C LEU A 172 -21.41 -18.42 -10.87
N VAL A 173 -22.12 -18.46 -11.98
CA VAL A 173 -23.23 -17.56 -12.29
C VAL A 173 -24.49 -18.40 -12.47
N SER A 174 -25.62 -17.96 -11.91
CA SER A 174 -26.93 -18.57 -12.16
C SER A 174 -27.99 -17.52 -12.42
N GLY A 175 -28.99 -17.90 -13.22
CA GLY A 175 -30.06 -17.00 -13.60
C GLY A 175 -30.89 -17.54 -14.74
N TYR A 176 -31.46 -16.64 -15.51
CA TYR A 176 -32.34 -16.95 -16.64
C TYR A 176 -31.81 -16.27 -17.90
N ILE A 177 -31.92 -16.98 -19.03
CA ILE A 177 -31.73 -16.46 -20.40
C ILE A 177 -33.04 -16.71 -21.14
N TRP A 178 -33.50 -15.73 -21.91
CA TRP A 178 -34.65 -15.90 -22.79
C TRP A 178 -34.35 -15.40 -24.19
N GLN A 179 -35.05 -15.97 -25.16
CA GLN A 179 -34.94 -15.61 -26.57
C GLN A 179 -36.32 -15.50 -27.18
N ARG A 180 -36.49 -14.55 -28.12
CA ARG A 180 -37.74 -14.35 -28.89
C ARG A 180 -37.50 -14.79 -30.33
N TYR A 181 -38.35 -15.66 -30.81
CA TYR A 181 -38.31 -16.20 -32.17
C TYR A 181 -39.53 -15.76 -32.94
N ALA A 182 -39.37 -14.93 -33.94
CA ALA A 182 -40.49 -14.51 -34.81
C ALA A 182 -41.05 -15.69 -35.61
N ASP A 183 -42.36 -15.70 -35.87
CA ASP A 183 -43.02 -16.81 -36.56
C ASP A 183 -42.63 -16.97 -38.03
N ASP A 184 -42.01 -15.95 -38.65
CA ASP A 184 -41.50 -15.96 -40.01
C ASP A 184 -40.07 -16.54 -40.17
N LEU A 185 -39.46 -16.91 -39.04
CA LEU A 185 -38.14 -17.55 -39.07
C LEU A 185 -38.19 -18.98 -39.61
N PRO A 186 -37.08 -19.50 -40.15
CA PRO A 186 -37.01 -20.89 -40.60
C PRO A 186 -37.44 -21.87 -39.52
N GLN A 187 -38.36 -22.81 -39.84
CA GLN A 187 -38.89 -23.77 -38.84
C GLN A 187 -37.87 -24.79 -38.36
N ASP A 188 -36.79 -24.96 -39.12
CA ASP A 188 -35.67 -25.86 -38.83
C ASP A 188 -34.50 -25.15 -38.12
N LEU A 189 -34.70 -23.88 -37.67
CA LEU A 189 -33.74 -23.15 -36.83
C LEU A 189 -33.67 -23.81 -35.44
N ASP A 190 -32.44 -24.22 -35.05
CA ASP A 190 -32.17 -24.73 -33.72
C ASP A 190 -32.32 -23.62 -32.66
N LYS A 191 -33.19 -23.83 -31.65
CA LYS A 191 -33.52 -22.82 -30.65
C LYS A 191 -32.70 -23.03 -29.39
N GLY A 192 -31.93 -22.02 -28.98
CA GLY A 192 -31.14 -22.08 -27.76
C GLY A 192 -29.92 -21.17 -27.77
N PHE A 193 -29.11 -21.30 -26.74
CA PHE A 193 -27.91 -20.51 -26.57
C PHE A 193 -26.71 -21.38 -26.16
N VAL A 194 -25.53 -20.87 -26.43
CA VAL A 194 -24.25 -21.43 -25.98
C VAL A 194 -23.47 -20.34 -25.24
N LEU A 195 -22.82 -20.70 -24.12
CA LEU A 195 -21.84 -19.88 -23.43
C LEU A 195 -20.45 -20.45 -23.74
N PRO A 196 -19.68 -19.84 -24.64
CA PRO A 196 -18.46 -20.49 -25.18
C PRO A 196 -17.31 -20.60 -24.19
N GLU A 197 -17.20 -19.71 -23.19
CA GLU A 197 -16.09 -19.66 -22.22
C GLU A 197 -16.40 -20.38 -20.90
N VAL A 198 -17.33 -21.33 -20.91
CA VAL A 198 -17.82 -22.01 -19.72
C VAL A 198 -17.10 -23.35 -19.51
N GLN A 199 -16.63 -23.60 -18.28
CA GLN A 199 -16.08 -24.92 -17.91
C GLN A 199 -17.18 -25.96 -17.70
N ASN A 200 -18.32 -25.53 -17.19
CA ASN A 200 -19.46 -26.40 -16.89
C ASN A 200 -20.75 -25.57 -16.97
N ILE A 201 -21.74 -26.07 -17.67
CA ILE A 201 -23.06 -25.48 -17.77
C ILE A 201 -24.15 -26.50 -17.49
N ARG A 202 -25.17 -26.08 -16.76
CA ARG A 202 -26.46 -26.76 -16.63
C ARG A 202 -27.53 -25.78 -17.06
N SER A 203 -28.33 -26.16 -18.02
CA SER A 203 -29.47 -25.35 -18.46
C SER A 203 -30.72 -26.27 -18.63
N ASN A 204 -31.85 -25.71 -18.32
CA ASN A 204 -33.13 -26.36 -18.55
C ASN A 204 -34.19 -25.33 -18.95
N GLN A 205 -35.00 -25.67 -19.95
CA GLN A 205 -36.11 -24.82 -20.35
C GLN A 205 -37.13 -24.76 -19.22
N VAL A 206 -37.51 -23.54 -18.84
CA VAL A 206 -38.47 -23.29 -17.74
C VAL A 206 -39.82 -22.88 -18.27
N TYR A 207 -39.85 -22.07 -19.32
CA TYR A 207 -41.06 -21.63 -19.94
C TYR A 207 -40.95 -21.54 -21.46
N ARG A 208 -42.13 -21.67 -22.11
CA ARG A 208 -42.31 -21.48 -23.55
C ARG A 208 -43.69 -20.92 -23.77
N ALA A 209 -43.81 -19.79 -24.41
CA ALA A 209 -45.09 -19.09 -24.60
C ALA A 209 -45.14 -18.38 -25.94
N GLN A 210 -46.27 -18.42 -26.60
CA GLN A 210 -46.52 -17.60 -27.78
C GLN A 210 -46.97 -16.21 -27.35
N GLN A 211 -46.31 -15.17 -27.82
CA GLN A 211 -46.64 -13.78 -27.57
C GLN A 211 -46.79 -13.03 -28.90
N GLY A 212 -48.03 -12.89 -29.35
CA GLY A 212 -48.32 -12.33 -30.68
C GLY A 212 -47.76 -13.19 -31.80
N ASN A 213 -46.85 -12.64 -32.60
CA ASN A 213 -46.21 -13.31 -33.73
C ASN A 213 -44.80 -13.84 -33.37
N GLU A 214 -44.50 -13.99 -32.07
CA GLU A 214 -43.22 -14.45 -31.58
C GLU A 214 -43.37 -15.56 -30.54
N GLU A 215 -42.48 -16.52 -30.60
CA GLU A 215 -42.32 -17.53 -29.58
C GLU A 215 -41.24 -17.12 -28.58
N LEU A 216 -41.63 -16.93 -27.30
CA LEU A 216 -40.71 -16.66 -26.21
C LEU A 216 -40.33 -17.99 -25.52
N ILE A 217 -39.04 -18.26 -25.43
CA ILE A 217 -38.50 -19.43 -24.74
C ILE A 217 -37.49 -18.93 -23.67
N GLY A 218 -37.64 -19.45 -22.44
CA GLY A 218 -36.76 -19.12 -21.32
C GLY A 218 -36.14 -20.35 -20.69
N TRP A 219 -34.85 -20.24 -20.39
CA TRP A 219 -34.04 -21.25 -19.74
C TRP A 219 -33.50 -20.74 -18.40
N ALA A 220 -33.60 -21.55 -17.36
CA ALA A 220 -32.76 -21.38 -16.18
C ALA A 220 -31.40 -21.98 -16.46
N PHE A 221 -30.33 -21.27 -16.06
CA PHE A 221 -28.97 -21.74 -16.26
C PHE A 221 -28.13 -21.59 -15.00
N GLN A 222 -27.11 -22.43 -14.90
CA GLN A 222 -26.03 -22.33 -13.94
C GLN A 222 -24.74 -22.66 -14.67
N ALA A 223 -23.80 -21.73 -14.67
CA ALA A 223 -22.56 -21.82 -15.44
C ALA A 223 -21.35 -21.43 -14.60
N THR A 224 -20.26 -22.17 -14.73
CA THR A 224 -18.96 -21.77 -14.15
C THR A 224 -18.13 -21.13 -15.25
N LEU A 225 -17.95 -19.83 -15.16
CA LEU A 225 -17.11 -19.04 -16.06
C LEU A 225 -15.68 -19.08 -15.58
N ARG A 226 -14.73 -19.07 -16.52
CA ARG A 226 -13.33 -18.88 -16.23
C ARG A 226 -12.87 -17.52 -16.73
N GLU A 227 -12.77 -16.58 -15.80
CA GLU A 227 -12.44 -15.19 -16.06
C GLU A 227 -10.93 -14.93 -15.90
N GLN A 228 -10.39 -14.03 -16.72
CA GLN A 228 -9.01 -13.56 -16.59
C GLN A 228 -8.99 -12.27 -15.79
N PHE A 229 -9.18 -12.38 -14.47
CA PHE A 229 -9.11 -11.22 -13.60
C PHE A 229 -7.70 -10.67 -13.50
N ASP A 230 -7.59 -9.35 -13.58
CA ASP A 230 -6.34 -8.63 -13.38
C ASP A 230 -6.20 -8.20 -11.90
N TYR A 231 -5.24 -8.81 -11.21
CA TYR A 231 -4.90 -8.52 -9.82
C TYR A 231 -3.70 -7.58 -9.67
N HIS A 232 -3.19 -6.98 -10.76
CA HIS A 232 -2.02 -6.11 -10.72
C HIS A 232 -2.19 -4.96 -9.73
N MET A 233 -3.38 -4.35 -9.67
CA MET A 233 -3.70 -3.22 -8.79
C MET A 233 -4.25 -3.64 -7.41
N TYR A 234 -4.29 -4.93 -7.08
CA TYR A 234 -4.84 -5.38 -5.79
C TYR A 234 -4.22 -4.62 -4.61
N PRO A 235 -5.00 -4.08 -3.65
CA PRO A 235 -6.44 -4.28 -3.39
C PRO A 235 -7.36 -3.22 -4.02
N LEU A 236 -6.89 -2.42 -4.96
CA LEU A 236 -7.67 -1.40 -5.67
C LEU A 236 -8.14 -1.90 -7.03
N ASP A 237 -8.10 -3.22 -7.24
CA ASP A 237 -8.43 -3.90 -8.49
C ASP A 237 -9.91 -3.77 -8.82
N ARG A 238 -10.17 -3.64 -10.12
CA ARG A 238 -11.47 -3.67 -10.75
C ARG A 238 -11.45 -4.72 -11.81
N ASN A 239 -12.53 -5.47 -11.90
CA ASN A 239 -12.62 -6.56 -12.85
C ASN A 239 -14.01 -6.57 -13.48
N GLN A 240 -14.17 -7.33 -14.54
CA GLN A 240 -15.41 -7.49 -15.26
C GLN A 240 -15.71 -8.99 -15.37
N ILE A 241 -16.92 -9.38 -14.99
CA ILE A 241 -17.45 -10.71 -15.27
C ILE A 241 -18.08 -10.62 -16.65
N TRP A 242 -17.67 -11.45 -17.55
CA TRP A 242 -18.01 -11.36 -18.95
C TRP A 242 -18.73 -12.63 -19.41
N LEU A 243 -20.04 -12.53 -19.68
CA LEU A 243 -20.84 -13.61 -20.22
C LEU A 243 -21.00 -13.43 -21.72
N GLN A 244 -20.22 -14.15 -22.49
CA GLN A 244 -20.33 -14.21 -23.94
C GLN A 244 -21.51 -15.13 -24.34
N LEU A 245 -22.30 -14.71 -25.30
CA LEU A 245 -23.52 -15.40 -25.75
C LEU A 245 -23.43 -15.74 -27.21
N TRP A 246 -23.59 -17.00 -27.55
CA TRP A 246 -23.75 -17.47 -28.92
C TRP A 246 -25.10 -18.15 -29.11
N HIS A 247 -25.58 -18.16 -30.34
CA HIS A 247 -26.72 -18.99 -30.73
C HIS A 247 -26.30 -20.45 -30.93
N THR A 248 -27.23 -21.41 -30.75
CA THR A 248 -26.93 -22.84 -30.96
C THR A 248 -26.76 -23.22 -32.43
N ASP A 249 -27.41 -22.51 -33.33
CA ASP A 249 -27.28 -22.73 -34.76
C ASP A 249 -26.05 -22.02 -35.30
N PHE A 250 -24.99 -22.79 -35.56
CA PHE A 250 -23.71 -22.31 -36.07
C PHE A 250 -23.62 -22.36 -37.58
N GLU A 251 -24.56 -23.09 -38.24
CA GLU A 251 -24.53 -23.27 -39.70
C GLU A 251 -25.08 -22.05 -40.44
N ARG A 252 -25.92 -21.26 -39.75
CA ARG A 252 -26.58 -20.08 -40.30
C ARG A 252 -25.96 -18.79 -39.76
N ASN A 253 -26.18 -17.70 -40.49
CA ASN A 253 -25.81 -16.34 -40.04
C ASN A 253 -26.81 -15.83 -38.97
N VAL A 254 -26.73 -16.38 -37.76
CA VAL A 254 -27.59 -15.98 -36.61
C VAL A 254 -26.80 -15.10 -35.69
N TYR A 255 -27.33 -13.91 -35.40
CA TYR A 255 -26.78 -12.96 -34.46
C TYR A 255 -27.72 -12.73 -33.31
N LEU A 256 -27.18 -12.64 -32.10
CA LEU A 256 -27.99 -12.30 -30.92
C LEU A 256 -28.06 -10.77 -30.80
N ALA A 257 -29.27 -10.26 -30.60
CA ALA A 257 -29.52 -8.86 -30.26
C ALA A 257 -30.05 -8.77 -28.84
N PRO A 258 -29.63 -7.78 -28.01
CA PRO A 258 -30.15 -7.66 -26.66
C PRO A 258 -31.65 -7.29 -26.67
N ASP A 259 -32.49 -8.01 -25.93
CA ASP A 259 -33.93 -7.71 -25.72
C ASP A 259 -34.07 -6.53 -24.76
N LEU A 260 -33.70 -5.32 -25.20
CA LEU A 260 -33.62 -4.12 -24.37
C LEU A 260 -34.96 -3.68 -23.82
N GLU A 261 -36.08 -4.01 -24.50
CA GLU A 261 -37.42 -3.66 -24.06
C GLU A 261 -37.87 -4.44 -22.81
N ALA A 262 -37.22 -5.54 -22.50
CA ALA A 262 -37.52 -6.33 -21.32
C ALA A 262 -37.03 -5.69 -20.00
N TYR A 263 -36.23 -4.64 -20.05
CA TYR A 263 -35.62 -4.01 -18.88
C TYR A 263 -36.32 -2.67 -18.55
N THR A 264 -36.50 -2.41 -17.26
CA THR A 264 -37.08 -1.15 -16.78
C THR A 264 -36.15 0.06 -16.89
N SER A 265 -34.88 -0.17 -16.89
CA SER A 265 -33.82 0.85 -17.10
C SER A 265 -32.66 0.20 -17.85
N LEU A 266 -32.05 0.94 -18.76
CA LEU A 266 -30.85 0.53 -19.50
C LEU A 266 -29.60 1.31 -19.06
N ASP A 267 -29.75 2.20 -18.05
CA ASP A 267 -28.59 2.84 -17.42
C ASP A 267 -27.73 1.76 -16.74
N PRO A 268 -26.46 1.61 -17.15
CA PRO A 268 -25.55 0.62 -16.54
C PRO A 268 -25.47 0.70 -15.01
N ALA A 269 -25.60 1.90 -14.44
CA ALA A 269 -25.57 2.11 -13.00
C ALA A 269 -26.86 1.63 -12.29
N ALA A 270 -27.97 1.46 -13.03
CA ALA A 270 -29.19 0.89 -12.52
C ALA A 270 -29.18 -0.65 -12.46
N LEU A 271 -28.07 -1.26 -12.88
CA LEU A 271 -27.81 -2.71 -12.85
C LEU A 271 -28.87 -3.54 -13.63
N PRO A 272 -29.17 -3.22 -14.90
CA PRO A 272 -30.14 -3.98 -15.68
C PRO A 272 -29.77 -5.46 -15.75
N GLY A 273 -30.75 -6.34 -15.55
CA GLY A 273 -30.55 -7.79 -15.60
C GLY A 273 -29.90 -8.42 -14.38
N LEU A 274 -29.71 -7.69 -13.28
CA LEU A 274 -29.25 -8.23 -12.01
C LEU A 274 -30.36 -8.24 -10.96
N ASP A 275 -30.35 -9.27 -10.12
CA ASP A 275 -31.23 -9.32 -8.95
C ASP A 275 -30.85 -8.20 -7.96
N SER A 276 -31.87 -7.51 -7.41
CA SER A 276 -31.67 -6.42 -6.45
C SER A 276 -31.04 -6.87 -5.13
N ASP A 277 -31.23 -8.13 -4.76
CA ASP A 277 -30.72 -8.74 -3.53
C ASP A 277 -29.38 -9.46 -3.74
N LEU A 278 -28.78 -9.34 -4.92
CA LEU A 278 -27.51 -9.98 -5.25
C LEU A 278 -26.37 -9.40 -4.41
N VAL A 279 -25.73 -10.25 -3.62
CA VAL A 279 -24.60 -9.91 -2.77
C VAL A 279 -23.35 -10.65 -3.24
N LEU A 280 -22.27 -9.92 -3.45
CA LEU A 280 -20.97 -10.47 -3.78
C LEU A 280 -20.05 -10.41 -2.56
N GLU A 281 -19.44 -11.54 -2.19
CA GLU A 281 -18.42 -11.57 -1.16
C GLU A 281 -17.18 -10.79 -1.60
N ASN A 282 -16.72 -9.83 -0.77
CA ASN A 282 -15.52 -9.02 -1.00
C ASN A 282 -15.53 -8.15 -2.27
N TRP A 283 -16.65 -8.03 -2.97
CA TRP A 283 -16.80 -7.22 -4.17
C TRP A 283 -18.05 -6.35 -4.12
N ASN A 284 -17.95 -5.18 -4.74
CA ASN A 284 -19.09 -4.29 -4.96
C ASN A 284 -19.39 -4.22 -6.46
N ILE A 285 -20.65 -4.36 -6.83
CA ILE A 285 -21.07 -4.20 -8.22
C ILE A 285 -21.10 -2.71 -8.54
N LEU A 286 -20.58 -2.32 -9.70
CA LEU A 286 -20.56 -0.95 -10.17
C LEU A 286 -21.60 -0.70 -11.25
N GLN A 287 -21.68 -1.59 -12.24
CA GLN A 287 -22.55 -1.47 -13.39
C GLN A 287 -22.77 -2.83 -14.04
N SER A 288 -23.87 -2.95 -14.78
CA SER A 288 -24.11 -4.06 -15.70
C SER A 288 -24.62 -3.53 -17.03
N PHE A 289 -24.26 -4.17 -18.13
CA PHE A 289 -24.66 -3.71 -19.46
C PHE A 289 -24.46 -4.81 -20.52
N PHE A 290 -25.15 -4.65 -21.63
CA PHE A 290 -24.85 -5.40 -22.85
C PHE A 290 -23.78 -4.71 -23.67
N SER A 291 -22.95 -5.48 -24.31
CA SER A 291 -21.96 -4.97 -25.27
C SER A 291 -21.80 -5.91 -26.45
N TYR A 292 -21.32 -5.36 -27.55
CA TYR A 292 -20.78 -6.14 -28.65
C TYR A 292 -19.27 -6.06 -28.67
N ARG A 293 -18.66 -7.20 -28.98
CA ARG A 293 -17.23 -7.29 -29.27
C ARG A 293 -17.03 -7.96 -30.62
N ALA A 294 -16.23 -7.35 -31.48
CA ALA A 294 -15.78 -8.00 -32.68
C ALA A 294 -14.72 -9.04 -32.38
N LYS A 295 -14.99 -10.30 -32.62
CA LYS A 295 -14.06 -11.40 -32.37
C LYS A 295 -13.82 -12.20 -33.65
N SER A 296 -12.56 -12.51 -33.93
CA SER A 296 -12.15 -13.38 -35.03
C SER A 296 -11.53 -14.66 -34.48
N TYR A 297 -11.77 -15.76 -35.14
CA TYR A 297 -11.23 -17.06 -34.77
C TYR A 297 -10.32 -17.59 -35.90
N ASN A 298 -9.16 -18.11 -35.55
CA ASN A 298 -8.21 -18.68 -36.46
C ASN A 298 -8.59 -20.11 -36.97
N ALA A 299 -9.86 -20.48 -36.83
CA ALA A 299 -10.39 -21.78 -37.19
C ALA A 299 -11.81 -21.62 -37.77
N ASN A 300 -12.20 -22.47 -38.68
CA ASN A 300 -13.56 -22.54 -39.24
C ASN A 300 -14.47 -23.54 -38.49
N PHE A 301 -14.06 -24.03 -37.34
CA PHE A 301 -14.77 -25.04 -36.54
C PHE A 301 -15.19 -26.30 -37.27
N GLY A 302 -14.60 -26.56 -38.48
CA GLY A 302 -14.95 -27.68 -39.33
C GLY A 302 -16.19 -27.44 -40.21
N MET A 303 -16.72 -26.22 -40.26
CA MET A 303 -17.91 -25.84 -41.00
C MET A 303 -17.54 -25.20 -42.36
N GLU A 304 -18.21 -25.64 -43.47
CA GLU A 304 -17.87 -25.17 -44.81
C GLU A 304 -18.19 -23.69 -45.05
N GLY A 305 -19.21 -23.14 -44.39
CA GLY A 305 -19.64 -21.73 -44.52
C GLY A 305 -18.92 -20.75 -43.57
N TYR A 306 -18.05 -21.21 -42.70
CA TYR A 306 -17.36 -20.37 -41.73
C TYR A 306 -15.98 -19.96 -42.22
N VAL A 307 -15.73 -18.67 -42.32
CA VAL A 307 -14.44 -18.14 -42.75
C VAL A 307 -13.55 -17.89 -41.51
N ALA A 308 -12.39 -18.54 -41.47
CA ALA A 308 -11.42 -18.27 -40.42
C ALA A 308 -10.86 -16.84 -40.52
N ASP A 309 -10.57 -16.21 -39.37
CA ASP A 309 -10.08 -14.83 -39.24
C ASP A 309 -11.11 -13.72 -39.68
N GLU A 310 -12.33 -14.08 -39.98
CA GLU A 310 -13.41 -13.13 -40.16
C GLU A 310 -13.87 -12.60 -38.78
N SER A 311 -13.97 -11.28 -38.67
CA SER A 311 -14.43 -10.64 -37.44
C SER A 311 -15.94 -10.58 -37.41
N LYS A 312 -16.57 -11.24 -36.42
CA LYS A 312 -18.01 -11.25 -36.23
C LYS A 312 -18.42 -10.56 -34.94
N PRO A 313 -19.55 -9.82 -34.95
CA PRO A 313 -20.07 -9.21 -33.72
C PRO A 313 -20.65 -10.28 -32.78
N GLU A 314 -20.16 -10.31 -31.56
CA GLU A 314 -20.65 -11.22 -30.54
C GLU A 314 -21.28 -10.45 -29.40
N LEU A 315 -22.47 -10.87 -28.98
CA LEU A 315 -23.17 -10.29 -27.86
C LEU A 315 -22.58 -10.78 -26.54
N SER A 316 -22.33 -9.85 -25.63
CA SER A 316 -21.89 -10.14 -24.30
C SER A 316 -22.71 -9.37 -23.25
N TYR A 317 -22.88 -9.97 -22.11
CA TYR A 317 -23.41 -9.30 -20.92
C TYR A 317 -22.31 -9.17 -19.87
N ASN A 318 -22.15 -7.95 -19.35
CA ASN A 318 -21.01 -7.58 -18.53
C ASN A 318 -21.47 -7.12 -17.16
N ILE A 319 -20.73 -7.52 -16.11
CA ILE A 319 -20.90 -7.06 -14.73
C ILE A 319 -19.57 -6.50 -14.28
N SER A 320 -19.47 -5.17 -14.15
CA SER A 320 -18.26 -4.52 -13.62
C SER A 320 -18.28 -4.52 -12.11
N ILE A 321 -17.21 -4.99 -11.51
CA ILE A 321 -17.04 -5.14 -10.07
C ILE A 321 -15.78 -4.46 -9.59
N LYS A 322 -15.80 -3.95 -8.35
CA LYS A 322 -14.62 -3.49 -7.64
C LYS A 322 -14.49 -4.19 -6.30
N ARG A 323 -13.27 -4.36 -5.85
CA ARG A 323 -13.00 -4.99 -4.55
C ARG A 323 -13.50 -4.14 -3.38
N ASP A 324 -14.00 -4.81 -2.32
CA ASP A 324 -14.22 -4.14 -1.04
C ASP A 324 -12.88 -3.83 -0.37
N LEU A 325 -12.50 -2.55 -0.46
CA LEU A 325 -11.21 -2.07 0.01
C LEU A 325 -11.01 -2.30 1.51
N LEU A 326 -12.04 -2.12 2.32
CA LEU A 326 -11.92 -2.21 3.78
C LEU A 326 -11.59 -3.64 4.22
N SER A 327 -12.26 -4.63 3.65
CA SER A 327 -12.00 -6.05 3.90
C SER A 327 -10.56 -6.43 3.52
N ALA A 328 -10.13 -6.02 2.33
CA ALA A 328 -8.77 -6.29 1.84
C ALA A 328 -7.68 -5.59 2.67
N LEU A 329 -7.90 -4.33 3.09
CA LEU A 329 -6.96 -3.58 3.93
C LEU A 329 -6.78 -4.25 5.30
N ILE A 330 -7.87 -4.59 5.97
CA ILE A 330 -7.81 -5.21 7.30
C ILE A 330 -7.13 -6.57 7.22
N SER A 331 -7.47 -7.40 6.25
CA SER A 331 -6.96 -8.76 6.17
C SER A 331 -5.48 -8.85 5.74
N ARG A 332 -5.00 -7.91 4.93
CA ARG A 332 -3.71 -8.03 4.24
C ARG A 332 -2.67 -6.98 4.61
N LEU A 333 -3.08 -5.73 4.92
CA LEU A 333 -2.16 -4.65 5.23
C LEU A 333 -1.75 -4.59 6.71
N ILE A 334 -2.57 -5.14 7.61
CA ILE A 334 -2.31 -5.02 9.05
C ILE A 334 -0.96 -5.63 9.46
N VAL A 335 -0.61 -6.77 8.90
CA VAL A 335 0.64 -7.50 9.24
C VAL A 335 1.88 -6.67 8.88
N PRO A 336 2.12 -6.26 7.63
CA PRO A 336 3.30 -5.47 7.28
C PRO A 336 3.32 -4.11 7.97
N ILE A 337 2.19 -3.43 8.17
CA ILE A 337 2.14 -2.15 8.87
C ILE A 337 2.57 -2.31 10.34
N VAL A 338 2.05 -3.30 11.05
CA VAL A 338 2.41 -3.56 12.46
C VAL A 338 3.91 -3.89 12.57
N ILE A 339 4.45 -4.69 11.65
CA ILE A 339 5.87 -5.02 11.63
C ILE A 339 6.72 -3.76 11.38
N LEU A 340 6.35 -2.90 10.43
CA LEU A 340 7.07 -1.65 10.18
C LEU A 340 7.05 -0.72 11.40
N ILE A 341 5.92 -0.63 12.12
CA ILE A 341 5.84 0.13 13.37
C ILE A 341 6.75 -0.47 14.44
N GLN A 342 6.75 -1.80 14.62
CA GLN A 342 7.61 -2.47 15.60
C GLN A 342 9.09 -2.31 15.26
N LEU A 343 9.47 -2.39 14.00
CA LEU A 343 10.84 -2.11 13.54
C LEU A 343 11.26 -0.68 13.86
N PHE A 344 10.37 0.30 13.67
CA PHE A 344 10.63 1.69 14.06
C PHE A 344 10.87 1.83 15.56
N VAL A 345 10.04 1.19 16.40
CA VAL A 345 10.24 1.15 17.84
C VAL A 345 11.62 0.56 18.21
N ILE A 346 12.01 -0.52 17.54
CA ILE A 346 13.34 -1.13 17.71
C ILE A 346 14.43 -0.11 17.38
N VAL A 347 14.34 0.59 16.22
CA VAL A 347 15.32 1.62 15.81
C VAL A 347 15.42 2.75 16.84
N MET A 348 14.29 3.17 17.43
CA MET A 348 14.23 4.21 18.47
C MET A 348 14.89 3.79 19.81
N VAL A 349 14.87 2.49 20.12
CA VAL A 349 15.43 1.96 21.36
C VAL A 349 16.93 1.62 21.21
N ILE A 350 17.35 1.21 20.02
CA ILE A 350 18.74 0.89 19.74
C ILE A 350 19.56 2.18 19.65
N GLY A 351 20.55 2.34 20.56
CA GLY A 351 21.49 3.45 20.59
C GLY A 351 22.80 3.04 21.25
N ARG A 352 23.77 3.95 21.35
CA ARG A 352 25.05 3.73 22.05
C ARG A 352 24.91 3.74 23.56
N ASN A 353 23.83 4.30 24.11
CA ASN A 353 23.67 4.42 25.55
C ASN A 353 23.37 3.06 26.16
N GLN A 354 24.36 2.47 26.85
CA GLN A 354 24.26 1.16 27.50
C GLN A 354 23.15 1.12 28.57
N GLU A 355 22.94 2.21 29.31
CA GLU A 355 21.86 2.28 30.28
C GLU A 355 20.46 2.12 29.64
N ARG A 356 20.27 2.67 28.44
CA ARG A 356 19.03 2.48 27.67
C ARG A 356 18.88 1.02 27.25
N LEU A 357 19.94 0.43 26.69
CA LEU A 357 19.94 -0.96 26.23
C LEU A 357 19.65 -1.93 27.37
N GLU A 358 20.27 -1.70 28.55
CA GLU A 358 20.02 -2.50 29.76
C GLU A 358 18.62 -2.32 30.30
N LYS A 359 18.11 -1.09 30.34
CA LYS A 359 16.77 -0.76 30.84
C LYS A 359 15.65 -1.41 30.04
N PHE A 360 15.82 -1.55 28.71
CA PHE A 360 14.86 -2.19 27.81
C PHE A 360 15.21 -3.64 27.50
N GLY A 361 16.32 -4.19 28.02
CA GLY A 361 16.76 -5.57 27.78
C GLY A 361 17.10 -5.87 26.30
N VAL A 362 17.34 -4.82 25.48
CA VAL A 362 17.60 -4.95 24.04
C VAL A 362 19.06 -5.26 23.81
N ARG A 363 19.35 -6.52 23.46
CA ARG A 363 20.66 -6.97 23.03
C ARG A 363 20.68 -7.14 21.50
N PRO A 364 21.78 -6.89 20.77
CA PRO A 364 21.85 -7.06 19.33
C PRO A 364 21.42 -8.44 18.84
N GLY A 365 21.76 -9.50 19.59
CA GLY A 365 21.29 -10.86 19.29
C GLY A 365 19.77 -11.01 19.37
N ALA A 366 19.11 -10.35 20.33
CA ALA A 366 17.66 -10.36 20.44
C ALA A 366 17.00 -9.62 19.26
N VAL A 367 17.61 -8.51 18.80
CA VAL A 367 17.11 -7.78 17.62
C VAL A 367 17.17 -8.63 16.37
N ILE A 368 18.30 -9.31 16.13
CA ILE A 368 18.46 -10.21 14.97
C ILE A 368 17.41 -11.33 15.02
N PHE A 369 17.19 -11.92 16.19
CA PHE A 369 16.19 -12.97 16.37
C PHE A 369 14.77 -12.44 16.11
N THR A 370 14.44 -11.25 16.59
CA THR A 370 13.14 -10.60 16.32
C THR A 370 12.98 -10.28 14.83
N CYS A 371 14.02 -9.77 14.17
CA CYS A 371 14.02 -9.55 12.72
C CYS A 371 13.80 -10.85 11.94
N ALA A 372 14.39 -11.96 12.37
CA ALA A 372 14.14 -13.27 11.76
C ALA A 372 12.67 -13.70 11.93
N ALA A 373 12.08 -13.51 13.11
CA ALA A 373 10.66 -13.79 13.34
C ALA A 373 9.75 -12.93 12.45
N PHE A 374 10.04 -11.63 12.32
CA PHE A 374 9.30 -10.74 11.43
C PHE A 374 9.42 -11.13 9.96
N PHE A 375 10.61 -11.54 9.54
CA PHE A 375 10.83 -12.05 8.18
C PHE A 375 9.89 -13.21 7.87
N PHE A 376 9.80 -14.21 8.76
CA PHE A 376 8.86 -15.33 8.58
C PHE A 376 7.41 -14.90 8.59
N ALA A 377 7.03 -13.95 9.45
CA ALA A 377 5.66 -13.44 9.49
C ALA A 377 5.27 -12.77 8.16
N VAL A 378 6.15 -11.92 7.60
CA VAL A 378 5.94 -11.30 6.29
C VAL A 378 5.91 -12.36 5.19
N LEU A 379 6.80 -13.36 5.23
CA LEU A 379 6.86 -14.45 4.25
C LEU A 379 5.56 -15.26 4.22
N PHE A 380 5.01 -15.61 5.38
CA PHE A 380 3.74 -16.32 5.47
C PHE A 380 2.58 -15.47 4.97
N ALA A 381 2.54 -14.18 5.29
CA ALA A 381 1.51 -13.26 4.82
C ALA A 381 1.55 -13.11 3.28
N GLN A 382 2.74 -12.94 2.71
CA GLN A 382 2.93 -12.85 1.26
C GLN A 382 2.54 -14.16 0.56
N ASN A 383 2.97 -15.31 1.09
CA ASN A 383 2.62 -16.61 0.52
C ASN A 383 1.12 -16.87 0.58
N SER A 384 0.45 -16.48 1.67
CA SER A 384 -1.01 -16.56 1.79
C SER A 384 -1.71 -15.72 0.71
N LEU A 385 -1.23 -14.48 0.45
CA LEU A 385 -1.75 -13.63 -0.61
C LEU A 385 -1.60 -14.29 -1.98
N ARG A 386 -0.41 -14.80 -2.31
CA ARG A 386 -0.15 -15.47 -3.59
C ARG A 386 -0.98 -16.72 -3.79
N THR A 387 -1.20 -17.48 -2.73
CA THR A 387 -2.03 -18.70 -2.79
C THR A 387 -3.50 -18.36 -3.03
N GLU A 388 -3.99 -17.26 -2.46
CA GLU A 388 -5.37 -16.82 -2.63
C GLU A 388 -5.64 -16.24 -4.02
N LEU A 389 -4.77 -15.34 -4.50
CA LEU A 389 -4.97 -14.66 -5.77
C LEU A 389 -4.54 -15.51 -6.97
N GLN A 390 -3.58 -16.41 -6.79
CA GLN A 390 -2.94 -17.17 -7.88
C GLN A 390 -2.54 -16.27 -9.07
N ALA A 391 -2.22 -14.98 -8.75
CA ALA A 391 -2.00 -13.95 -9.74
C ALA A 391 -0.77 -14.23 -10.59
N TYR A 392 -0.89 -13.97 -11.89
CA TYR A 392 0.24 -13.93 -12.80
C TYR A 392 0.96 -12.59 -12.65
N GLY A 393 2.28 -12.62 -12.44
CA GLY A 393 3.09 -11.42 -12.34
C GLY A 393 3.15 -10.83 -10.94
N PHE A 394 3.42 -9.53 -10.91
CA PHE A 394 3.62 -8.76 -9.68
C PHE A 394 2.32 -8.05 -9.28
N VAL A 395 1.97 -8.15 -8.00
CA VAL A 395 0.79 -7.53 -7.43
C VAL A 395 1.23 -6.29 -6.63
N TYR A 396 0.54 -5.17 -6.79
CA TYR A 396 0.88 -3.90 -6.12
C TYR A 396 1.11 -4.06 -4.60
N LEU A 397 0.24 -4.81 -3.91
CA LEU A 397 0.37 -5.06 -2.48
C LEU A 397 1.68 -5.79 -2.11
N GLU A 398 2.26 -6.58 -3.01
CA GLU A 398 3.53 -7.26 -2.77
C GLU A 398 4.69 -6.28 -2.59
N SER A 399 4.58 -5.08 -3.16
CA SER A 399 5.57 -4.03 -2.96
C SER A 399 5.77 -3.67 -1.48
N LEU A 400 4.69 -3.66 -0.71
CA LEU A 400 4.75 -3.40 0.73
C LEU A 400 5.43 -4.55 1.50
N TYR A 401 5.18 -5.80 1.10
CA TYR A 401 5.89 -6.94 1.70
C TYR A 401 7.39 -6.92 1.36
N ILE A 402 7.74 -6.61 0.11
CA ILE A 402 9.14 -6.48 -0.31
C ILE A 402 9.82 -5.33 0.44
N LEU A 403 9.17 -4.19 0.56
CA LEU A 403 9.68 -3.06 1.34
C LEU A 403 9.88 -3.43 2.81
N SER A 404 8.98 -4.24 3.38
CA SER A 404 9.12 -4.75 4.75
C SER A 404 10.35 -5.65 4.90
N TYR A 405 10.68 -6.51 3.92
CA TYR A 405 11.92 -7.29 3.93
C TYR A 405 13.17 -6.40 3.94
N PHE A 406 13.19 -5.36 3.11
CA PHE A 406 14.31 -4.41 3.10
C PHE A 406 14.41 -3.65 4.43
N ALA A 407 13.28 -3.25 5.03
CA ALA A 407 13.26 -2.60 6.34
C ALA A 407 13.79 -3.54 7.45
N ILE A 408 13.37 -4.81 7.47
CA ILE A 408 13.85 -5.82 8.40
C ILE A 408 15.37 -6.01 8.27
N LEU A 409 15.88 -6.15 7.04
CA LEU A 409 17.30 -6.29 6.77
C LEU A 409 18.09 -5.05 7.19
N ALA A 410 17.58 -3.87 6.89
CA ALA A 410 18.22 -2.60 7.24
C ALA A 410 18.33 -2.41 8.77
N VAL A 411 17.26 -2.74 9.52
CA VAL A 411 17.25 -2.67 10.98
C VAL A 411 18.21 -3.69 11.61
N ALA A 412 18.23 -4.93 11.10
CA ALA A 412 19.15 -5.96 11.53
C ALA A 412 20.62 -5.52 11.29
N LEU A 413 20.91 -5.02 10.10
CA LEU A 413 22.23 -4.51 9.73
C LEU A 413 22.64 -3.30 10.59
N ASN A 414 21.73 -2.34 10.81
CA ASN A 414 21.96 -1.19 11.68
C ASN A 414 22.34 -1.63 13.09
N SER A 415 21.63 -2.63 13.64
CA SER A 415 21.92 -3.19 14.98
C SER A 415 23.32 -3.81 15.07
N VAL A 416 23.73 -4.53 14.04
CA VAL A 416 25.09 -5.13 13.96
C VAL A 416 26.17 -4.04 13.83
N LEU A 417 25.96 -3.05 12.96
CA LEU A 417 26.92 -1.98 12.70
C LEU A 417 27.15 -1.10 13.93
N LEU A 418 26.11 -0.81 14.72
CA LEU A 418 26.23 -0.05 15.97
C LEU A 418 27.19 -0.71 16.96
N VAL A 419 27.22 -2.05 16.99
CA VAL A 419 28.08 -2.80 17.90
C VAL A 419 29.46 -3.08 17.31
N ALA A 420 29.52 -3.48 16.03
CA ALA A 420 30.78 -3.89 15.37
C ALA A 420 31.68 -2.71 14.97
N ARG A 421 31.12 -1.56 14.68
CA ARG A 421 31.83 -0.38 14.16
C ARG A 421 31.37 0.92 14.83
N PRO A 422 31.58 1.09 16.17
CA PRO A 422 31.16 2.29 16.89
C PRO A 422 31.89 3.55 16.43
N ASP A 423 33.06 3.42 15.75
CA ASP A 423 33.90 4.52 15.29
C ASP A 423 33.48 5.15 13.96
N LEU A 424 32.48 4.59 13.29
CA LEU A 424 31.93 5.21 12.08
C LEU A 424 31.39 6.60 12.41
N ARG A 425 31.75 7.62 11.59
CA ARG A 425 31.29 9.02 11.79
C ARG A 425 29.81 9.15 12.01
N LEU A 426 29.01 8.33 11.31
CA LEU A 426 27.56 8.30 11.38
C LEU A 426 27.04 8.02 12.81
N PHE A 427 27.70 7.11 13.54
CA PHE A 427 27.30 6.70 14.89
C PHE A 427 28.05 7.47 15.98
N ARG A 428 29.28 7.95 15.68
CA ARG A 428 30.13 8.64 16.64
C ARG A 428 29.58 10.00 17.04
N GLU A 429 29.03 10.76 16.07
CA GLU A 429 28.62 12.15 16.28
C GLU A 429 27.14 12.28 16.66
N HIS A 430 26.28 11.35 16.22
CA HIS A 430 24.83 11.52 16.30
C HIS A 430 24.06 10.30 16.81
N ASP A 431 24.73 9.31 17.43
CA ASP A 431 24.14 8.05 17.88
C ASP A 431 23.39 7.36 16.71
N ASN A 432 22.14 6.94 16.89
CA ASN A 432 21.31 6.32 15.85
C ASN A 432 20.35 7.32 15.13
N MET A 433 20.56 8.62 15.33
CA MET A 433 19.62 9.69 14.92
C MET A 433 19.25 9.62 13.43
N TRP A 434 20.20 9.32 12.55
CA TRP A 434 19.91 9.26 11.10
C TRP A 434 19.01 8.10 10.72
N ALA A 435 19.16 6.93 11.34
CA ALA A 435 18.27 5.80 11.13
C ALA A 435 16.86 6.12 11.63
N GLU A 436 16.75 6.79 12.80
CA GLU A 436 15.46 7.24 13.34
C GLU A 436 14.74 8.24 12.42
N LEU A 437 15.48 9.27 11.93
CA LEU A 437 14.90 10.35 11.14
C LEU A 437 14.51 9.94 9.71
N LEU A 438 15.31 9.06 9.08
CA LEU A 438 15.10 8.66 7.69
C LEU A 438 14.14 7.48 7.53
N TYR A 439 13.80 6.78 8.61
CA TYR A 439 12.99 5.56 8.55
C TYR A 439 11.67 5.75 7.80
N TRP A 440 10.76 6.57 8.35
CA TRP A 440 9.46 6.81 7.75
C TRP A 440 9.50 7.56 6.42
N PRO A 441 10.31 8.65 6.27
CA PRO A 441 10.42 9.32 4.98
C PRO A 441 10.85 8.40 3.85
N THR A 442 11.83 7.51 4.09
CA THR A 442 12.32 6.59 3.05
C THR A 442 11.25 5.55 2.68
N ILE A 443 10.59 4.94 3.67
CA ILE A 443 9.55 3.94 3.43
C ILE A 443 8.37 4.56 2.67
N LEU A 444 7.86 5.69 3.16
CA LEU A 444 6.68 6.33 2.55
C LEU A 444 6.99 6.91 1.18
N LEU A 445 8.15 7.53 0.98
CA LEU A 445 8.55 8.03 -0.33
C LEU A 445 8.69 6.88 -1.35
N THR A 446 9.30 5.76 -0.95
CA THR A 446 9.40 4.58 -1.81
C THR A 446 8.02 4.05 -2.18
N MET A 447 7.08 3.98 -1.21
CA MET A 447 5.71 3.59 -1.49
C MET A 447 5.00 4.56 -2.43
N VAL A 448 5.17 5.87 -2.26
CA VAL A 448 4.60 6.88 -3.18
C VAL A 448 5.12 6.69 -4.60
N VAL A 449 6.44 6.48 -4.77
CA VAL A 449 7.01 6.23 -6.10
C VAL A 449 6.45 4.97 -6.73
N ILE A 450 6.40 3.86 -6.00
CA ILE A 450 5.84 2.60 -6.49
C ILE A 450 4.37 2.78 -6.85
N THR A 451 3.59 3.41 -5.98
CA THR A 451 2.16 3.68 -6.21
C THR A 451 1.96 4.53 -7.46
N PHE A 452 2.75 5.59 -7.61
CA PHE A 452 2.67 6.44 -8.80
C PHE A 452 2.98 5.66 -10.08
N LEU A 453 4.02 4.83 -10.09
CA LEU A 453 4.39 4.01 -11.25
C LEU A 453 3.38 2.88 -11.56
N THR A 454 2.59 2.46 -10.58
CA THR A 454 1.59 1.38 -10.76
C THR A 454 0.26 1.92 -11.29
N PHE A 455 -0.13 3.13 -10.87
CA PHE A 455 -1.45 3.68 -11.17
C PHE A 455 -1.45 4.77 -12.26
N HIS A 456 -0.27 5.19 -12.74
CA HIS A 456 -0.08 6.18 -13.81
C HIS A 456 0.92 5.68 -14.86
#